data_73c81e56cad117fc45e0f2abe075e8d6
#
_entry.id   73c81e56cad117fc45e0f2abe075e8d6
#
_cell.length_a   1.000
_cell.length_b   1.000
_cell.length_c   1.000
_cell.angle_alpha   90.00
_cell.angle_beta   90.00
_cell.angle_gamma   90.00
#
_symmetry.space_group_name_H-M   'P 1'
#
loop_
_entity.id
_entity.type
_entity.pdbx_description
1 polymer ?
#
loop_
_entity_poly.entity_id
_entity_poly.type
_entity_poly.pdbx_seq_one_letter_code
_entity_poly.pdbx_strand_id
1 'polypeptide(L)'
;EWMVSAGASIADHMISAGYRVRLCDADQPLLTTTGGSVATARQNSLTALTMVRVSGSSTLDGGITSISGGDSSETIIAILARLTLDDVERLTRVRVGRPLALAIVMDTDSFTARRFRCTAEEADEHEKAVNQLEAHGWRVVRATKRSSIPQTWSTFDPQEDAR
;
A
#
# COMPACT_ATOMS: atom_id res chain seq x y z
N GLU A 1 -11.69 -6.00 -0.83
CA GLU A 1 -11.68 -6.76 0.45
C GLU A 1 -10.26 -7.19 0.84
N TRP A 2 -9.50 -7.87 -0.03
CA TRP A 2 -8.13 -8.28 0.25
C TRP A 2 -7.22 -7.10 0.65
N MET A 3 -7.27 -5.98 -0.06
CA MET A 3 -6.47 -4.78 0.25
C MET A 3 -6.77 -4.23 1.64
N VAL A 4 -8.04 -4.17 2.02
CA VAL A 4 -8.47 -3.69 3.35
C VAL A 4 -7.95 -4.64 4.43
N SER A 5 -8.06 -5.95 4.21
CA SER A 5 -7.55 -6.98 5.13
C SER A 5 -6.03 -6.91 5.26
N ALA A 6 -5.31 -6.68 4.17
CA ALA A 6 -3.86 -6.49 4.17
C ALA A 6 -3.48 -5.22 4.95
N GLY A 7 -4.15 -4.10 4.68
CA GLY A 7 -3.96 -2.85 5.42
C GLY A 7 -4.21 -3.01 6.92
N ALA A 8 -5.29 -3.70 7.29
CA ALA A 8 -5.60 -4.00 8.69
C ALA A 8 -4.50 -4.84 9.37
N SER A 9 -4.07 -5.92 8.72
CA SER A 9 -3.06 -6.83 9.27
C SER A 9 -1.70 -6.15 9.42
N ILE A 10 -1.29 -5.37 8.43
CA ILE A 10 -0.02 -4.63 8.45
C ILE A 10 -0.06 -3.54 9.53
N ALA A 11 -1.14 -2.75 9.57
CA ALA A 11 -1.30 -1.71 10.58
C ALA A 11 -1.30 -2.29 12.00
N ASP A 12 -2.01 -3.40 12.22
CA ASP A 12 -2.04 -4.11 13.52
C ASP A 12 -0.66 -4.60 13.94
N HIS A 13 0.10 -5.18 13.00
CA HIS A 13 1.48 -5.63 13.22
C HIS A 13 2.38 -4.46 13.59
N MET A 14 2.34 -3.37 12.85
CA MET A 14 3.18 -2.19 13.09
C MET A 14 2.85 -1.51 14.42
N ILE A 15 1.56 -1.36 14.74
CA ILE A 15 1.12 -0.80 16.03
C ILE A 15 1.58 -1.70 17.19
N SER A 16 1.46 -3.02 17.03
CA SER A 16 1.90 -4.00 18.04
C SER A 16 3.41 -3.99 18.25
N ALA A 17 4.18 -3.68 17.21
CA ALA A 17 5.63 -3.49 17.26
C ALA A 17 6.04 -2.10 17.81
N GLY A 18 5.09 -1.25 18.20
CA GLY A 18 5.34 0.05 18.81
C GLY A 18 5.50 1.21 17.83
N TYR A 19 5.24 1.01 16.54
CA TYR A 19 5.30 2.08 15.55
C TYR A 19 4.06 2.95 15.59
N ARG A 20 4.23 4.24 15.31
CA ARG A 20 3.12 5.13 14.99
C ARG A 20 2.70 4.88 13.54
N VAL A 21 1.40 4.70 13.33
CA VAL A 21 0.84 4.39 12.02
C VAL A 21 -0.08 5.52 11.58
N ARG A 22 0.06 5.91 10.34
CA ARG A 22 -0.85 6.82 9.66
C ARG A 22 -1.46 6.07 8.48
N LEU A 23 -2.79 5.99 8.46
CA LEU A 23 -3.56 5.35 7.40
C LEU A 23 -4.17 6.41 6.50
N CYS A 24 -4.10 6.20 5.21
CA CYS A 24 -4.83 6.98 4.22
C CYS A 24 -5.35 6.05 3.12
N ASP A 25 -6.44 6.43 2.49
CA ASP A 25 -6.87 5.87 1.22
C ASP A 25 -6.45 6.79 0.06
N ALA A 26 -6.94 6.52 -1.14
CA ALA A 26 -6.60 7.32 -2.32
C ALA A 26 -7.11 8.77 -2.22
N ASP A 27 -8.14 9.02 -1.43
CA ASP A 27 -8.83 10.32 -1.41
C ASP A 27 -8.48 11.16 -0.17
N GLN A 28 -8.20 10.53 0.99
CA GLN A 28 -8.10 11.23 2.27
C GLN A 28 -7.30 10.48 3.34
N PRO A 29 -6.85 11.20 4.38
CA PRO A 29 -6.35 10.56 5.59
C PRO A 29 -7.50 9.86 6.32
N LEU A 30 -7.28 8.62 6.77
CA LEU A 30 -8.25 7.84 7.53
C LEU A 30 -7.97 7.93 9.03
N LEU A 31 -6.70 7.80 9.43
CA LEU A 31 -6.28 7.77 10.82
C LEU A 31 -4.80 8.15 10.95
N THR A 32 -4.49 8.86 12.03
CA THR A 32 -3.14 8.96 12.57
C THR A 32 -3.17 8.48 14.01
N THR A 33 -2.38 7.46 14.35
CA THR A 33 -2.24 7.03 15.74
C THR A 33 -1.41 8.08 16.48
N THR A 34 -2.08 8.83 17.35
CA THR A 34 -1.44 9.72 18.32
C THR A 34 -1.34 8.98 19.65
N GLY A 35 -0.46 9.38 20.54
CA GLY A 35 -0.19 8.69 21.81
C GLY A 35 -1.44 8.08 22.47
N GLY A 36 -1.23 6.99 23.18
CA GLY A 36 -2.29 6.19 23.79
C GLY A 36 -1.85 4.74 24.00
N SER A 37 -2.75 3.89 24.46
CA SER A 37 -2.42 2.46 24.56
C SER A 37 -2.41 1.79 23.18
N VAL A 38 -1.58 0.76 23.04
CA VAL A 38 -1.56 -0.10 21.84
C VAL A 38 -2.96 -0.64 21.53
N ALA A 39 -3.73 -1.03 22.55
CA ALA A 39 -5.09 -1.53 22.38
C ALA A 39 -6.01 -0.47 21.75
N THR A 40 -5.94 0.77 22.22
CA THR A 40 -6.73 1.89 21.66
C THR A 40 -6.32 2.20 20.22
N ALA A 41 -5.02 2.21 19.92
CA ALA A 41 -4.51 2.44 18.56
C ALA A 41 -4.98 1.35 17.60
N ARG A 42 -4.95 0.09 18.00
CA ARG A 42 -5.45 -1.06 17.22
C ARG A 42 -6.94 -0.94 16.95
N GLN A 43 -7.74 -0.65 17.99
CA GLN A 43 -9.19 -0.50 17.84
C GLN A 43 -9.55 0.65 16.88
N ASN A 44 -8.90 1.79 17.01
CA ASN A 44 -9.10 2.94 16.14
C ASN A 44 -8.71 2.63 14.69
N SER A 45 -7.60 1.90 14.48
CA SER A 45 -7.15 1.47 13.15
C SER A 45 -8.18 0.56 12.47
N LEU A 46 -8.70 -0.43 13.18
CA LEU A 46 -9.74 -1.31 12.66
C LEU A 46 -11.01 -0.53 12.33
N THR A 47 -11.44 0.36 13.22
CA THR A 47 -12.62 1.20 13.00
C THR A 47 -12.43 2.09 11.76
N ALA A 48 -11.29 2.73 11.60
CA ALA A 48 -10.99 3.56 10.42
C ALA A 48 -11.08 2.75 9.12
N LEU A 49 -10.54 1.53 9.10
CA LEU A 49 -10.58 0.66 7.93
C LEU A 49 -11.99 0.16 7.59
N THR A 50 -12.91 0.08 8.55
CA THR A 50 -14.33 -0.24 8.24
C THR A 50 -15.03 0.89 7.50
N MET A 51 -14.49 2.11 7.55
CA MET A 51 -15.04 3.28 6.86
C MET A 51 -14.51 3.44 5.43
N VAL A 52 -13.49 2.66 5.03
CA VAL A 52 -12.96 2.68 3.67
C VAL A 52 -14.07 2.30 2.68
N ARG A 53 -14.25 3.13 1.69
CA ARG A 53 -15.21 2.91 0.61
C ARG A 53 -14.49 2.81 -0.72
N VAL A 54 -15.15 2.21 -1.68
CA VAL A 54 -14.68 2.26 -3.07
C VAL A 54 -14.72 3.73 -3.51
N SER A 55 -13.56 4.30 -3.78
CA SER A 55 -13.44 5.65 -4.29
C SER A 55 -13.98 5.74 -5.71
N GLY A 56 -14.64 6.85 -6.04
CA GLY A 56 -14.94 7.22 -7.42
C GLY A 56 -13.76 7.87 -8.13
N SER A 57 -12.69 8.18 -7.40
CA SER A 57 -11.47 8.77 -7.97
C SER A 57 -10.64 7.71 -8.67
N SER A 58 -10.14 8.06 -9.86
CA SER A 58 -9.16 7.27 -10.61
C SER A 58 -7.71 7.70 -10.32
N THR A 59 -7.50 8.62 -9.36
CA THR A 59 -6.18 9.19 -9.05
C THR A 59 -5.79 8.92 -7.60
N LEU A 60 -4.48 8.95 -7.32
CA LEU A 60 -3.90 8.81 -5.99
C LEU A 60 -3.71 10.16 -5.27
N ASP A 61 -4.23 11.26 -5.79
CA ASP A 61 -3.90 12.63 -5.35
C ASP A 61 -4.15 12.88 -3.86
N GLY A 62 -5.28 12.43 -3.34
CA GLY A 62 -5.62 12.61 -1.92
C GLY A 62 -4.69 11.84 -0.99
N GLY A 63 -4.39 10.59 -1.33
CA GLY A 63 -3.43 9.77 -0.60
C GLY A 63 -2.02 10.35 -0.67
N ILE A 64 -1.57 10.78 -1.83
CA ILE A 64 -0.28 11.44 -2.06
C ILE A 64 -0.16 12.71 -1.22
N THR A 65 -1.18 13.57 -1.21
CA THR A 65 -1.21 14.78 -0.40
C THR A 65 -1.11 14.45 1.09
N SER A 66 -1.84 13.43 1.55
CA SER A 66 -1.81 12.97 2.93
C SER A 66 -0.42 12.46 3.34
N ILE A 67 0.27 11.73 2.47
CA ILE A 67 1.63 11.24 2.72
C ILE A 67 2.65 12.39 2.71
N SER A 68 2.51 13.34 1.80
CA SER A 68 3.45 14.46 1.64
C SER A 68 3.51 15.37 2.87
N GLY A 69 2.42 15.46 3.64
CA GLY A 69 2.38 16.20 4.91
C GLY A 69 3.10 15.53 6.08
N GLY A 70 3.69 14.33 5.88
CA GLY A 70 4.37 13.59 6.92
C GLY A 70 5.87 13.88 7.03
N ASP A 71 6.48 13.25 8.05
CA ASP A 71 7.92 13.33 8.27
C ASP A 71 8.68 12.56 7.19
N SER A 72 9.80 13.10 6.71
CA SER A 72 10.68 12.41 5.75
C SER A 72 11.36 11.15 6.32
N SER A 73 11.35 10.96 7.64
CA SER A 73 11.83 9.74 8.29
C SER A 73 10.84 8.57 8.25
N GLU A 74 9.60 8.81 7.81
CA GLU A 74 8.57 7.78 7.76
C GLU A 74 8.82 6.75 6.66
N THR A 75 8.59 5.48 6.97
CA THR A 75 8.47 4.41 5.98
C THR A 75 7.10 4.48 5.31
N ILE A 76 7.07 4.37 4.00
CA ILE A 76 5.81 4.25 3.26
C ILE A 76 5.54 2.78 2.98
N ILE A 77 4.31 2.34 3.26
CA ILE A 77 3.79 1.03 2.85
C ILE A 77 2.55 1.29 2.02
N ALA A 78 2.62 1.01 0.72
CA ALA A 78 1.53 1.20 -0.22
C ALA A 78 0.91 -0.13 -0.61
N ILE A 79 -0.41 -0.22 -0.61
CA ILE A 79 -1.16 -1.35 -1.15
C ILE A 79 -1.91 -0.83 -2.37
N LEU A 80 -1.49 -1.28 -3.54
CA LEU A 80 -1.86 -0.68 -4.81
C LEU A 80 -2.58 -1.70 -5.69
N ALA A 81 -3.53 -1.23 -6.46
CA ALA A 81 -4.18 -1.99 -7.51
C ALA A 81 -3.44 -1.79 -8.83
N ARG A 82 -4.15 -1.59 -9.92
CA ARG A 82 -3.56 -1.28 -11.22
C ARG A 82 -2.88 0.09 -11.15
N LEU A 83 -1.66 0.16 -11.67
CA LEU A 83 -0.86 1.38 -11.74
C LEU A 83 -0.75 1.86 -13.19
N THR A 84 -0.72 3.17 -13.35
CA THR A 84 -0.32 3.88 -14.57
C THR A 84 1.07 4.49 -14.38
N LEU A 85 1.70 4.94 -15.46
CA LEU A 85 2.99 5.66 -15.38
C LEU A 85 2.86 6.98 -14.62
N ASP A 86 1.71 7.65 -14.71
CA ASP A 86 1.42 8.87 -13.97
C ASP A 86 1.36 8.63 -12.44
N ASP A 87 0.76 7.51 -12.02
CA ASP A 87 0.77 7.09 -10.61
C ASP A 87 2.19 6.88 -10.09
N VAL A 88 3.05 6.26 -10.89
CA VAL A 88 4.46 6.03 -10.53
C VAL A 88 5.22 7.34 -10.36
N GLU A 89 5.02 8.31 -11.26
CA GLU A 89 5.64 9.64 -11.13
C GLU A 89 5.25 10.31 -9.82
N ARG A 90 3.96 10.24 -9.44
CA ARG A 90 3.45 10.79 -8.19
C ARG A 90 4.02 10.06 -6.96
N LEU A 91 4.04 8.73 -6.97
CA LEU A 91 4.62 7.92 -5.89
C LEU A 91 6.12 8.16 -5.74
N THR A 92 6.82 8.37 -6.84
CA THR A 92 8.25 8.69 -6.81
C THR A 92 8.52 10.01 -6.10
N ARG A 93 7.69 11.02 -6.29
CA ARG A 93 7.84 12.33 -5.61
C ARG A 93 7.75 12.19 -4.09
N VAL A 94 6.82 11.39 -3.58
CA VAL A 94 6.67 11.21 -2.12
C VAL A 94 7.72 10.29 -1.52
N ARG A 95 8.37 9.47 -2.34
CA ARG A 95 9.48 8.61 -1.89
C ARG A 95 10.77 9.40 -1.64
N VAL A 96 10.97 10.53 -2.30
CA VAL A 96 12.21 11.34 -2.17
C VAL A 96 12.47 11.70 -0.72
N GLY A 97 13.69 11.41 -0.25
CA GLY A 97 14.13 11.69 1.12
C GLY A 97 13.66 10.68 2.18
N ARG A 98 12.85 9.67 1.84
CA ARG A 98 12.38 8.65 2.79
C ARG A 98 13.30 7.42 2.78
N PRO A 99 13.55 6.80 3.95
CA PRO A 99 14.50 5.69 4.07
C PRO A 99 14.01 4.43 3.34
N LEU A 100 12.71 4.14 3.40
CA LEU A 100 12.13 2.92 2.88
C LEU A 100 10.74 3.18 2.29
N ALA A 101 10.48 2.58 1.14
CA ALA A 101 9.18 2.55 0.51
C ALA A 101 8.88 1.13 0.02
N LEU A 102 7.81 0.55 0.53
CA LEU A 102 7.32 -0.79 0.23
C LEU A 102 6.01 -0.69 -0.54
N ALA A 103 5.84 -1.51 -1.57
CA ALA A 103 4.60 -1.58 -2.32
C ALA A 103 4.13 -3.03 -2.49
N ILE A 104 2.89 -3.29 -2.11
CA ILE A 104 2.19 -4.52 -2.47
C ILE A 104 1.30 -4.18 -3.65
N VAL A 105 1.62 -4.71 -4.81
CA VAL A 105 0.88 -4.47 -6.06
C VAL A 105 0.01 -5.68 -6.36
N MET A 106 -1.29 -5.46 -6.47
CA MET A 106 -2.26 -6.52 -6.70
C MET A 106 -2.43 -6.82 -8.18
N ASP A 107 -2.32 -8.11 -8.53
CA ASP A 107 -2.84 -8.61 -9.80
C ASP A 107 -4.38 -8.60 -9.76
N THR A 108 -4.98 -7.47 -10.13
CA THR A 108 -6.43 -7.25 -10.10
C THR A 108 -7.18 -8.26 -10.96
N ASP A 109 -6.57 -8.77 -12.03
CA ASP A 109 -7.18 -9.73 -12.92
C ASP A 109 -7.38 -11.10 -12.27
N SER A 110 -6.55 -11.44 -11.26
CA SER A 110 -6.74 -12.64 -10.45
C SER A 110 -8.00 -12.59 -9.59
N PHE A 111 -8.49 -11.40 -9.24
CA PHE A 111 -9.68 -11.18 -8.42
C PHE A 111 -10.94 -10.97 -9.27
N THR A 112 -10.79 -10.74 -10.57
CA THR A 112 -11.86 -10.28 -11.46
C THR A 112 -12.35 -11.40 -12.36
N ALA A 113 -13.66 -11.43 -12.63
CA ALA A 113 -14.23 -12.37 -13.60
C ALA A 113 -13.63 -12.08 -15.00
N ARG A 114 -13.41 -13.15 -15.80
CA ARG A 114 -12.71 -13.11 -17.09
C ARG A 114 -13.18 -11.96 -18.02
N ARG A 115 -14.48 -11.67 -18.02
CA ARG A 115 -15.10 -10.64 -18.86
C ARG A 115 -14.77 -9.18 -18.47
N PHE A 116 -14.19 -8.99 -17.28
CA PHE A 116 -13.84 -7.66 -16.75
C PHE A 116 -12.33 -7.51 -16.56
N ARG A 117 -11.53 -8.43 -17.09
CA ARG A 117 -10.08 -8.34 -17.03
C ARG A 117 -9.59 -7.22 -17.95
N CYS A 118 -8.41 -6.73 -17.63
CA CYS A 118 -7.77 -5.71 -18.45
C CYS A 118 -7.47 -6.20 -19.86
N THR A 119 -7.37 -5.27 -20.77
CA THR A 119 -6.84 -5.51 -22.11
C THR A 119 -5.34 -5.80 -22.06
N ALA A 120 -4.79 -6.35 -23.14
CA ALA A 120 -3.36 -6.60 -23.22
C ALA A 120 -2.53 -5.30 -23.12
N GLU A 121 -3.06 -4.19 -23.65
CA GLU A 121 -2.43 -2.88 -23.60
C GLU A 121 -2.38 -2.32 -22.17
N GLU A 122 -3.49 -2.39 -21.43
CA GLU A 122 -3.56 -1.99 -20.02
C GLU A 122 -2.66 -2.87 -19.13
N ALA A 123 -2.53 -4.16 -19.45
CA ALA A 123 -1.63 -5.07 -18.73
C ALA A 123 -0.16 -4.71 -18.99
N ASP A 124 0.20 -4.39 -20.21
CA ASP A 124 1.56 -3.96 -20.59
C ASP A 124 1.92 -2.61 -19.96
N GLU A 125 0.99 -1.66 -19.93
CA GLU A 125 1.17 -0.38 -19.24
C GLU A 125 1.40 -0.59 -17.75
N HIS A 126 0.57 -1.41 -17.11
CA HIS A 126 0.72 -1.74 -15.71
C HIS A 126 2.08 -2.39 -15.40
N GLU A 127 2.53 -3.33 -16.22
CA GLU A 127 3.83 -3.99 -16.05
C GLU A 127 4.98 -2.99 -16.17
N LYS A 128 4.92 -2.07 -17.14
CA LYS A 128 5.90 -0.98 -17.28
C LYS A 128 5.88 -0.07 -16.06
N ALA A 129 4.70 0.27 -15.55
CA ALA A 129 4.56 1.10 -14.36
C ALA A 129 5.19 0.42 -13.12
N VAL A 130 4.95 -0.87 -12.92
CA VAL A 130 5.54 -1.62 -11.80
C VAL A 130 7.06 -1.68 -11.90
N ASN A 131 7.61 -1.98 -13.08
CA ASN A 131 9.07 -2.02 -13.30
C ASN A 131 9.71 -0.63 -13.07
N GLN A 132 9.03 0.43 -13.47
CA GLN A 132 9.49 1.79 -13.22
C GLN A 132 9.44 2.15 -11.74
N LEU A 133 8.42 1.71 -11.00
CA LEU A 133 8.32 1.91 -9.56
C LEU A 133 9.51 1.26 -8.83
N GLU A 134 9.86 0.02 -9.21
CA GLU A 134 11.05 -0.69 -8.70
C GLU A 134 12.34 0.07 -9.02
N ALA A 135 12.49 0.56 -10.27
CA ALA A 135 13.66 1.33 -10.69
C ALA A 135 13.83 2.63 -9.89
N HIS A 136 12.73 3.20 -9.35
CA HIS A 136 12.75 4.36 -8.46
C HIS A 136 12.98 3.99 -6.98
N GLY A 137 13.36 2.75 -6.70
CA GLY A 137 13.81 2.31 -5.37
C GLY A 137 12.67 1.91 -4.43
N TRP A 138 11.49 1.60 -4.94
CA TRP A 138 10.46 0.91 -4.20
C TRP A 138 10.78 -0.58 -4.13
N ARG A 139 10.58 -1.19 -2.98
CA ARG A 139 10.57 -2.65 -2.88
C ARG A 139 9.15 -3.13 -3.16
N VAL A 140 8.97 -3.84 -4.26
CA VAL A 140 7.66 -4.25 -4.74
C VAL A 140 7.44 -5.75 -4.54
N VAL A 141 6.28 -6.13 -4.03
CA VAL A 141 5.80 -7.51 -3.98
C VAL A 141 4.46 -7.59 -4.68
N ARG A 142 4.29 -8.59 -5.54
CA ARG A 142 3.04 -8.83 -6.27
C ARG A 142 2.15 -9.78 -5.49
N ALA A 143 0.88 -9.44 -5.38
CA ALA A 143 -0.12 -10.25 -4.69
C ALA A 143 -1.26 -10.65 -5.64
N THR A 144 -1.66 -11.89 -5.58
CA THR A 144 -2.82 -12.45 -6.27
C THR A 144 -3.90 -12.83 -5.27
N LYS A 145 -5.09 -13.21 -5.74
CA LYS A 145 -6.14 -13.72 -4.85
C LYS A 145 -5.76 -14.97 -4.04
N ARG A 146 -4.68 -15.66 -4.44
CA ARG A 146 -4.18 -16.86 -3.76
C ARG A 146 -3.07 -16.52 -2.76
N SER A 147 -2.53 -15.30 -2.81
CA SER A 147 -1.48 -14.85 -1.90
C SER A 147 -2.04 -14.68 -0.50
N SER A 148 -1.40 -15.28 0.48
CA SER A 148 -1.70 -14.99 1.89
C SER A 148 -1.00 -13.71 2.32
N ILE A 149 -1.66 -12.93 3.18
CA ILE A 149 -1.10 -11.65 3.65
C ILE A 149 0.22 -11.87 4.42
N PRO A 150 0.35 -12.85 5.34
CA PRO A 150 1.62 -13.11 6.02
C PRO A 150 2.76 -13.45 5.06
N GLN A 151 2.53 -14.31 4.06
CA GLN A 151 3.56 -14.67 3.07
C GLN A 151 3.95 -13.47 2.21
N THR A 152 2.99 -12.64 1.78
CA THR A 152 3.27 -11.43 1.03
C THR A 152 4.11 -10.45 1.85
N TRP A 153 3.81 -10.33 3.14
CA TRP A 153 4.54 -9.46 4.05
C TRP A 153 5.96 -9.97 4.33
N SER A 154 6.14 -11.27 4.57
CA SER A 154 7.44 -11.86 4.86
C SER A 154 8.45 -11.69 3.71
N THR A 155 7.98 -11.49 2.47
CA THR A 155 8.85 -11.22 1.33
C THR A 155 9.62 -9.89 1.48
N PHE A 156 9.15 -8.97 2.32
CA PHE A 156 9.86 -7.73 2.63
C PHE A 156 10.89 -7.89 3.76
N ASP A 157 10.86 -9.00 4.51
CA ASP A 157 11.77 -9.21 5.64
C ASP A 157 13.17 -9.60 5.13
N PRO A 158 14.21 -8.80 5.42
CA PRO A 158 15.57 -9.10 4.95
C PRO A 158 16.25 -10.24 5.75
N GLN A 159 15.59 -10.85 6.74
CA GLN A 159 16.24 -11.80 7.63
C GLN A 159 16.35 -13.23 7.09
N GLU A 160 15.68 -13.59 5.99
CA GLU A 160 15.79 -14.94 5.42
C GLU A 160 16.96 -15.15 4.45
N ASP A 161 17.55 -14.08 3.88
CA ASP A 161 18.68 -14.19 2.95
C ASP A 161 20.06 -14.26 3.63
N ALA A 162 20.13 -14.37 4.95
CA ALA A 162 21.38 -14.41 5.73
C ALA A 162 21.65 -15.78 6.38
N ARG A 163 21.29 -16.89 5.70
CA ARG A 163 21.69 -18.24 6.12
C ARG A 163 22.34 -19.04 5.00
#